data_99464677d3d95c37e343db6b471aa52c
#
_entry.id   99464677d3d95c37e343db6b471aa52c
#
_cell.length_a   1.000
_cell.length_b   1.000
_cell.length_c   1.000
_cell.angle_alpha   90.00
_cell.angle_beta   90.00
_cell.angle_gamma   90.00
#
_symmetry.space_group_name_H-M   'P 1'
#
loop_
_entity.id
_entity.type
_entity.pdbx_description
1 polymer ?
#
loop_
_entity_poly.entity_id
_entity_poly.type
_entity_poly.pdbx_seq_one_letter_code
_entity_poly.pdbx_strand_id
1 'polypeptide(L)' 'MAKIKVTQVKSTIKRPKNQKLTIEALGLGRINKTVEVEATPQILGMVRKVNHLVEVTEL' A
#
# COMPACT_ATOMS: atom_id res chain seq x y z
N MET A 1 3.25 18.62 5.44
CA MET A 1 2.73 17.73 4.40
C MET A 1 1.98 16.58 5.05
N ALA A 2 0.95 16.09 4.39
CA ALA A 2 0.14 15.04 4.95
C ALA A 2 0.85 13.69 4.89
N LYS A 3 0.67 12.89 5.92
CA LYS A 3 1.14 11.51 5.95
C LYS A 3 -0.04 10.58 6.04
N ILE A 4 0.11 9.40 5.47
CA ILE A 4 -0.89 8.36 5.55
C ILE A 4 -0.27 7.08 6.09
N LYS A 5 -1.09 6.28 6.72
CA LYS A 5 -0.71 4.98 7.24
C LYS A 5 -1.37 3.93 6.37
N VAL A 6 -0.57 3.04 5.80
CA VAL A 6 -1.05 2.00 4.88
C VAL A 6 -0.82 0.65 5.52
N THR A 7 -1.88 -0.13 5.65
CA THR A 7 -1.82 -1.47 6.23
C THR A 7 -2.26 -2.49 5.19
N GLN A 8 -1.45 -3.49 4.95
CA GLN A 8 -1.82 -4.57 4.05
C GLN A 8 -2.82 -5.50 4.76
N VAL A 9 -4.01 -5.65 4.21
CA VAL A 9 -5.06 -6.47 4.81
C VAL A 9 -5.31 -7.76 4.06
N LYS A 10 -4.78 -7.90 2.84
CA LYS A 10 -4.95 -9.12 2.04
C LYS A 10 -3.62 -9.56 1.46
N SER A 11 -3.50 -10.88 1.22
CA SER A 11 -2.30 -11.46 0.64
C SER A 11 -2.15 -11.09 -0.83
N THR A 12 -0.91 -10.97 -1.30
CA THR A 12 -0.58 -10.72 -2.70
C THR A 12 -0.26 -12.00 -3.46
N ILE A 13 -0.37 -13.17 -2.83
CA ILE A 13 0.10 -14.44 -3.41
C ILE A 13 -0.54 -14.73 -4.77
N LYS A 14 -1.82 -14.47 -4.92
CA LYS A 14 -2.55 -14.75 -6.17
C LYS A 14 -2.83 -13.51 -6.98
N ARG A 15 -2.10 -12.43 -6.75
CA ARG A 15 -2.32 -11.16 -7.44
C ARG A 15 -1.34 -10.97 -8.59
N PRO A 16 -1.68 -10.13 -9.59
CA PRO A 16 -0.76 -9.83 -10.68
C PRO A 16 0.58 -9.29 -10.18
N LYS A 17 1.62 -9.54 -10.95
CA LYS A 17 2.97 -9.15 -10.57
C LYS A 17 3.11 -7.65 -10.32
N ASN A 18 2.47 -6.81 -11.13
CA ASN A 18 2.54 -5.35 -10.93
C ASN A 18 1.93 -4.91 -9.60
N GLN A 19 0.90 -5.59 -9.12
CA GLN A 19 0.34 -5.30 -7.80
C GLN A 19 1.31 -5.70 -6.70
N LYS A 20 1.96 -6.86 -6.84
CA LYS A 20 2.99 -7.28 -5.90
C LYS A 20 4.14 -6.29 -5.85
N LEU A 21 4.60 -5.83 -6.99
CA LEU A 21 5.69 -4.85 -7.06
C LEU A 21 5.28 -3.52 -6.42
N THR A 22 4.04 -3.10 -6.61
CA THR A 22 3.51 -1.89 -5.99
C THR A 22 3.50 -2.02 -4.47
N ILE A 23 3.06 -3.15 -3.96
CA ILE A 23 3.04 -3.43 -2.53
C ILE A 23 4.47 -3.42 -1.96
N GLU A 24 5.42 -4.04 -2.65
CA GLU A 24 6.82 -4.03 -2.23
C GLU A 24 7.40 -2.62 -2.23
N ALA A 25 7.07 -1.83 -3.25
CA ALA A 25 7.55 -0.45 -3.33
C ALA A 25 7.01 0.42 -2.19
N LEU A 26 5.83 0.10 -1.67
CA LEU A 26 5.27 0.78 -0.52
C LEU A 26 5.91 0.35 0.80
N GLY A 27 6.72 -0.72 0.77
CA GLY A 27 7.34 -1.25 1.97
C GLY A 27 6.51 -2.31 2.66
N LEU A 28 5.42 -2.73 2.05
CA LEU A 28 4.58 -3.81 2.55
C LEU A 28 5.10 -5.15 2.01
N GLY A 29 4.57 -6.23 2.48
CA GLY A 29 4.96 -7.55 2.00
C GLY A 29 4.32 -8.65 2.82
N ARG A 30 3.64 -8.27 3.89
CA ARG A 30 2.98 -9.22 4.79
C ARG A 30 1.60 -8.68 5.14
N ILE A 31 0.68 -9.60 5.42
CA ILE A 31 -0.63 -9.25 5.94
C ILE A 31 -0.44 -8.54 7.28
N ASN A 32 -1.20 -7.50 7.51
CA ASN A 32 -1.17 -6.66 8.71
C ASN A 32 0.11 -5.85 8.88
N LYS A 33 0.99 -5.83 7.88
CA LYS A 33 2.13 -4.92 7.89
C LYS A 33 1.64 -3.49 7.68
N THR A 34 2.10 -2.59 8.52
CA THR A 34 1.71 -1.18 8.45
C THR A 34 2.94 -0.33 8.16
N VAL A 35 2.81 0.64 7.27
CA VAL A 35 3.86 1.62 6.99
C VAL A 35 3.27 3.01 6.96
N GLU A 36 4.07 4.00 7.32
CA GLU A 36 3.72 5.40 7.21
C GLU A 36 4.47 5.98 6.02
N VAL A 37 3.73 6.64 5.14
CA VAL A 37 4.31 7.26 3.95
C VAL A 37 3.71 8.64 3.73
N GLU A 38 4.44 9.49 3.02
CA GLU A 38 3.92 10.80 2.67
C GLU A 38 2.86 10.66 1.58
N ALA A 39 1.81 11.46 1.68
CA ALA A 39 0.71 11.46 0.73
C ALA A 39 1.07 12.24 -0.53
N THR A 40 2.13 11.83 -1.22
CA THR A 40 2.51 12.43 -2.50
C THR A 40 1.63 11.88 -3.61
N PRO A 41 1.49 12.59 -4.75
CA PRO A 41 0.73 12.06 -5.88
C PRO A 41 1.21 10.69 -6.34
N GLN A 42 2.52 10.42 -6.29
CA GLN A 42 3.07 9.12 -6.67
C GLN A 42 2.59 8.02 -5.72
N ILE A 43 2.68 8.27 -4.42
CA ILE A 43 2.26 7.32 -3.41
C ILE A 43 0.75 7.08 -3.49
N LEU A 44 -0.02 8.14 -3.65
CA LEU A 44 -1.48 8.01 -3.78
C LEU A 44 -1.86 7.19 -5.02
N GLY A 45 -1.13 7.37 -6.12
CA GLY A 45 -1.35 6.57 -7.32
C GLY A 45 -1.05 5.10 -7.11
N MET A 46 0.02 4.79 -6.37
CA MET A 46 0.38 3.42 -6.02
C MET A 46 -0.68 2.78 -5.11
N VAL A 47 -1.13 3.51 -4.12
CA VAL A 47 -2.16 3.03 -3.19
C VAL A 47 -3.46 2.75 -3.93
N ARG A 48 -3.83 3.58 -4.90
CA ARG A 48 -5.04 3.35 -5.70
C ARG A 48 -5.01 2.03 -6.46
N LYS A 49 -3.84 1.64 -6.95
CA LYS A 49 -3.70 0.38 -7.68
C LYS A 49 -3.94 -0.83 -6.81
N VAL A 50 -3.69 -0.70 -5.52
CA VAL A 50 -3.77 -1.82 -4.58
C VAL A 50 -4.72 -1.54 -3.41
N ASN A 51 -5.63 -0.58 -3.57
CA ASN A 51 -6.52 -0.20 -2.47
C ASN A 51 -7.43 -1.32 -2.01
N HIS A 52 -7.66 -2.32 -2.87
CA HIS A 52 -8.43 -3.51 -2.50
C HIS A 52 -7.62 -4.50 -1.64
N LEU A 53 -6.32 -4.26 -1.52
CA LEU A 53 -5.42 -5.10 -0.73
C LEU A 53 -4.96 -4.42 0.55
N VAL A 54 -5.17 -3.13 0.66
CA VAL A 54 -4.66 -2.34 1.79
C VAL A 54 -5.75 -1.46 2.36
N GLU A 55 -5.52 -1.02 3.58
CA GLU A 55 -6.36 -0.04 4.25
C GLU A 55 -5.51 1.20 4.51
N VAL A 56 -6.06 2.36 4.19
CA VAL A 56 -5.35 3.63 4.32
C VAL A 56 -6.02 4.48 5.41
N THR A 57 -5.21 5.00 6.30
CA THR A 57 -5.66 5.91 7.36
C THR A 57 -4.87 7.20 7.25
N GLU A 58 -5.55 8.32 7.28
CA GLU A 58 -4.89 9.62 7.31
C GLU A 58 -4.37 9.89 8.72
N LEU A 59 -3.17 10.44 8.80
CA LEU A 59 -2.56 10.80 10.06
C LEU A 59 -2.67 12.30 10.34
#